data_1321c0846c26edff26dd546851276809
#
_entry.id   1321c0846c26edff26dd546851276809
#
_cell.length_a   1.000
_cell.length_b   1.000
_cell.length_c   1.000
_cell.angle_alpha   90.00
_cell.angle_beta   90.00
_cell.angle_gamma   90.00
#
_symmetry.space_group_name_H-M   'P 1'
#
loop_
_entity.id
_entity.type
_entity.pdbx_description
1 polymer ?
#
loop_
_entity_poly.entity_id
_entity_poly.type
_entity_poly.pdbx_seq_one_letter_code
_entity_poly.pdbx_strand_id
1 'polypeptide(L)'
;MLKNIDINEIKNIALKAGKAIMQVYERDFAIYEKEDKSPLSEADLLSNTIICEALAKFNLPILSEENSIISFEERKNWEYFFLVDPLDGTKEFIKRNGEFTVNIALIHKQSPVLGVVYAPALNLMYSAKKGEGAFKNDELLPLALNKDTYKIVASKSHMSDETKDFIDKLEVDKKKELISMGSSLKLCLVASDEADIYPRLAPTMEWDTAAADAIVREAKKMSYDFYSKKPLLYNKENLKNPYFVVY
;
A
#
# COMPACT_ATOMS: atom_id res chain seq x y z
N MET A 1 5.04 -22.79 2.22
CA MET A 1 4.19 -21.94 1.36
C MET A 1 4.99 -20.75 0.81
N LEU A 2 5.47 -19.81 1.64
CA LEU A 2 6.19 -18.61 1.18
C LEU A 2 7.37 -18.89 0.22
N LYS A 3 8.16 -19.93 0.48
CA LYS A 3 9.29 -20.34 -0.39
C LYS A 3 8.89 -20.71 -1.82
N ASN A 4 7.63 -21.09 -2.03
CA ASN A 4 7.13 -21.53 -3.36
C ASN A 4 6.50 -20.37 -4.16
N ILE A 5 6.44 -19.15 -3.58
CA ILE A 5 5.94 -17.96 -4.28
C ILE A 5 7.14 -17.14 -4.71
N ASP A 6 7.36 -17.07 -6.02
CA ASP A 6 8.37 -16.20 -6.62
C ASP A 6 7.85 -14.75 -6.64
N ILE A 7 8.59 -13.85 -6.02
CA ILE A 7 8.25 -12.43 -6.02
C ILE A 7 8.21 -11.82 -7.43
N ASN A 8 9.01 -12.35 -8.36
CA ASN A 8 9.01 -11.88 -9.74
C ASN A 8 7.69 -12.21 -10.46
N GLU A 9 7.03 -13.32 -10.10
CA GLU A 9 5.68 -13.59 -10.61
C GLU A 9 4.67 -12.55 -10.13
N ILE A 10 4.73 -12.15 -8.85
CA ILE A 10 3.84 -11.12 -8.30
C ILE A 10 4.15 -9.74 -8.91
N LYS A 11 5.44 -9.39 -9.10
CA LYS A 11 5.86 -8.18 -9.83
C LYS A 11 5.27 -8.17 -11.25
N ASN A 12 5.34 -9.30 -11.96
CA ASN A 12 4.78 -9.42 -13.32
C ASN A 12 3.25 -9.29 -13.34
N ILE A 13 2.55 -9.77 -12.32
CA ILE A 13 1.09 -9.58 -12.19
C ILE A 13 0.80 -8.08 -12.01
N ALA A 14 1.50 -7.40 -11.12
CA ALA A 14 1.34 -5.96 -10.89
C ALA A 14 1.66 -5.14 -12.16
N LEU A 15 2.68 -5.51 -12.92
CA LEU A 15 3.01 -4.87 -14.21
C LEU A 15 1.89 -5.04 -15.24
N LYS A 16 1.28 -6.23 -15.35
CA LYS A 16 0.16 -6.48 -16.27
C LYS A 16 -1.06 -5.66 -15.88
N ALA A 17 -1.41 -5.64 -14.59
CA ALA A 17 -2.50 -4.83 -14.05
C ALA A 17 -2.25 -3.34 -14.30
N GLY A 18 -1.05 -2.85 -13.97
CA GLY A 18 -0.67 -1.47 -14.21
C GLY A 18 -0.71 -1.05 -15.68
N LYS A 19 -0.30 -1.96 -16.60
CA LYS A 19 -0.44 -1.71 -18.05
C LYS A 19 -1.91 -1.54 -18.46
N ALA A 20 -2.80 -2.37 -17.92
CA ALA A 20 -4.23 -2.25 -18.20
C ALA A 20 -4.83 -0.96 -17.61
N ILE A 21 -4.42 -0.59 -16.40
CA ILE A 21 -4.79 0.70 -15.78
C ILE A 21 -4.37 1.86 -16.68
N MET A 22 -3.14 1.85 -17.19
CA MET A 22 -2.63 2.94 -18.06
C MET A 22 -3.38 3.04 -19.37
N GLN A 23 -3.84 1.92 -19.97
CA GLN A 23 -4.71 1.97 -21.17
C GLN A 23 -6.04 2.69 -20.91
N VAL A 24 -6.59 2.59 -19.69
CA VAL A 24 -7.76 3.36 -19.29
C VAL A 24 -7.37 4.80 -18.98
N TYR A 25 -6.27 5.02 -18.26
CA TYR A 25 -5.78 6.32 -17.85
C TYR A 25 -5.52 7.29 -19.02
N GLU A 26 -5.08 6.79 -20.16
CA GLU A 26 -4.74 7.58 -21.36
C GLU A 26 -5.94 8.02 -22.19
N ARG A 27 -7.15 7.53 -21.90
CA ARG A 27 -8.41 7.87 -22.60
C ARG A 27 -9.46 8.43 -21.65
N ASP A 28 -10.59 8.81 -22.17
CA ASP A 28 -11.78 9.07 -21.36
C ASP A 28 -12.34 7.76 -20.81
N PHE A 29 -12.71 7.75 -19.55
CA PHE A 29 -13.19 6.57 -18.83
C PHE A 29 -14.44 6.87 -18.00
N ALA A 30 -15.23 5.83 -17.76
CA ALA A 30 -16.39 5.89 -16.91
C ALA A 30 -15.98 5.88 -15.43
N ILE A 31 -16.66 6.71 -14.64
CA ILE A 31 -16.53 6.77 -13.19
C ILE A 31 -17.88 6.36 -12.60
N TYR A 32 -17.85 5.42 -11.67
CA TYR A 32 -19.00 4.96 -10.92
C TYR A 32 -18.84 5.38 -9.45
N GLU A 33 -19.92 5.29 -8.69
CA GLU A 33 -19.90 5.52 -7.24
C GLU A 33 -20.22 4.21 -6.54
N LYS A 34 -19.39 3.82 -5.56
CA LYS A 34 -19.62 2.67 -4.68
C LYS A 34 -20.71 3.05 -3.63
N GLU A 35 -21.23 2.06 -2.91
CA GLU A 35 -22.23 2.27 -1.83
C GLU A 35 -21.73 3.23 -0.75
N ASP A 36 -20.43 3.23 -0.45
CA ASP A 36 -19.79 4.12 0.53
C ASP A 36 -19.43 5.50 -0.05
N LYS A 37 -19.91 5.81 -1.27
CA LYS A 37 -19.64 7.06 -2.02
C LYS A 37 -18.17 7.25 -2.46
N SER A 38 -17.34 6.22 -2.37
CA SER A 38 -16.01 6.25 -2.99
C SER A 38 -16.12 6.07 -4.51
N PRO A 39 -15.22 6.67 -5.30
CA PRO A 39 -15.23 6.47 -6.74
C PRO A 39 -14.72 5.07 -7.10
N LEU A 40 -15.30 4.50 -8.14
CA LEU A 40 -14.87 3.28 -8.81
C LEU A 40 -14.70 3.57 -10.29
N SER A 41 -13.60 3.21 -10.87
CA SER A 41 -13.40 3.30 -12.31
C SER A 41 -13.39 1.93 -12.96
N GLU A 42 -13.55 1.90 -14.29
CA GLU A 42 -13.37 0.65 -15.05
C GLU A 42 -11.94 0.10 -14.91
N ALA A 43 -10.95 0.95 -14.56
CA ALA A 43 -9.59 0.53 -14.32
C ALA A 43 -9.44 -0.32 -13.05
N ASP A 44 -10.19 -0.01 -11.97
CA ASP A 44 -10.22 -0.80 -10.75
C ASP A 44 -10.71 -2.22 -11.05
N LEU A 45 -11.83 -2.36 -11.76
CA LEU A 45 -12.42 -3.64 -12.10
C LEU A 45 -11.54 -4.48 -13.03
N LEU A 46 -10.94 -3.84 -14.04
CA LEU A 46 -10.05 -4.51 -14.98
C LEU A 46 -8.78 -5.00 -14.28
N SER A 47 -8.18 -4.14 -13.46
CA SER A 47 -7.02 -4.49 -12.64
C SER A 47 -7.34 -5.64 -11.70
N ASN A 48 -8.47 -5.58 -10.98
CA ASN A 48 -8.91 -6.63 -10.08
C ASN A 48 -9.03 -7.99 -10.79
N THR A 49 -9.66 -8.02 -11.96
CA THR A 49 -9.82 -9.24 -12.74
C THR A 49 -8.47 -9.85 -13.10
N ILE A 50 -7.55 -9.03 -13.65
CA ILE A 50 -6.21 -9.48 -14.04
C ILE A 50 -5.44 -10.06 -12.85
N ILE A 51 -5.49 -9.37 -11.69
CA ILE A 51 -4.76 -9.79 -10.49
C ILE A 51 -5.36 -11.09 -9.93
N CYS A 52 -6.68 -11.14 -9.73
CA CYS A 52 -7.34 -12.29 -9.11
C CYS A 52 -7.20 -13.56 -9.97
N GLU A 53 -7.39 -13.47 -11.30
CA GLU A 53 -7.19 -14.59 -12.20
C GLU A 53 -5.73 -15.11 -12.17
N ALA A 54 -4.76 -14.20 -12.17
CA ALA A 54 -3.36 -14.60 -12.14
C ALA A 54 -2.92 -15.18 -10.78
N LEU A 55 -3.51 -14.72 -9.68
CA LEU A 55 -3.22 -15.22 -8.32
C LEU A 55 -3.91 -16.57 -8.04
N ALA A 56 -4.97 -16.94 -8.76
CA ALA A 56 -5.72 -18.19 -8.56
C ALA A 56 -4.82 -19.45 -8.66
N LYS A 57 -3.75 -19.41 -9.45
CA LYS A 57 -2.79 -20.52 -9.58
C LYS A 57 -2.09 -20.91 -8.27
N PHE A 58 -2.02 -20.01 -7.29
CA PHE A 58 -1.40 -20.28 -6.00
C PHE A 58 -2.31 -21.07 -5.04
N ASN A 59 -3.59 -21.24 -5.40
CA ASN A 59 -4.60 -21.92 -4.57
C ASN A 59 -4.68 -21.36 -3.14
N LEU A 60 -4.59 -20.05 -3.00
CA LEU A 60 -4.74 -19.31 -1.74
C LEU A 60 -5.98 -18.40 -1.82
N PRO A 61 -6.65 -18.15 -0.68
CA PRO A 61 -7.70 -17.14 -0.63
C PRO A 61 -7.19 -15.77 -1.07
N ILE A 62 -8.08 -14.99 -1.69
CA ILE A 62 -7.80 -13.61 -2.12
C ILE A 62 -8.85 -12.72 -1.49
N LEU A 63 -8.42 -11.75 -0.70
CA LEU A 63 -9.24 -10.64 -0.20
C LEU A 63 -8.84 -9.39 -0.98
N SER A 64 -9.73 -8.91 -1.83
CA SER A 64 -9.52 -7.69 -2.61
C SER A 64 -10.51 -6.61 -2.16
N GLU A 65 -10.15 -5.34 -2.31
CA GLU A 65 -11.07 -4.23 -2.11
C GLU A 65 -12.37 -4.43 -2.89
N GLU A 66 -12.28 -4.92 -4.14
CA GLU A 66 -13.43 -5.09 -5.04
C GLU A 66 -14.26 -6.36 -4.76
N ASN A 67 -13.82 -7.23 -3.83
CA ASN A 67 -14.56 -8.40 -3.36
C ASN A 67 -14.52 -8.54 -1.83
N SER A 68 -14.54 -7.44 -1.10
CA SER A 68 -14.34 -7.37 0.35
C SER A 68 -15.50 -7.92 1.21
N ILE A 69 -16.55 -8.48 0.61
CA ILE A 69 -17.76 -8.99 1.28
C ILE A 69 -17.50 -10.31 2.05
N ILE A 70 -16.28 -10.87 2.00
CA ILE A 70 -15.94 -12.13 2.67
C ILE A 70 -16.02 -11.94 4.20
N SER A 71 -16.87 -12.78 4.85
CA SER A 71 -17.12 -12.68 6.30
C SER A 71 -15.87 -12.96 7.13
N PHE A 72 -15.81 -12.42 8.35
CA PHE A 72 -14.71 -12.73 9.25
C PHE A 72 -14.69 -14.22 9.66
N GLU A 73 -15.87 -14.82 9.84
CA GLU A 73 -15.98 -16.24 10.17
C GLU A 73 -15.33 -17.14 9.11
N GLU A 74 -15.38 -16.76 7.84
CA GLU A 74 -14.73 -17.48 6.76
C GLU A 74 -13.21 -17.27 6.77
N ARG A 75 -12.75 -16.01 6.92
CA ARG A 75 -11.34 -15.65 6.77
C ARG A 75 -10.49 -15.73 8.05
N LYS A 76 -11.09 -15.82 9.24
CA LYS A 76 -10.37 -15.82 10.53
C LYS A 76 -9.34 -16.94 10.68
N ASN A 77 -9.55 -18.07 9.96
CA ASN A 77 -8.67 -19.23 9.99
C ASN A 77 -7.70 -19.31 8.80
N TRP A 78 -7.68 -18.30 7.93
CA TRP A 78 -6.73 -18.30 6.82
C TRP A 78 -5.30 -18.15 7.32
N GLU A 79 -4.50 -19.15 7.05
CA GLU A 79 -3.07 -19.12 7.43
C GLU A 79 -2.27 -18.25 6.46
N TYR A 80 -2.54 -18.40 5.14
CA TYR A 80 -1.99 -17.59 4.07
C TYR A 80 -3.11 -17.10 3.17
N PHE A 81 -3.06 -15.83 2.78
CA PHE A 81 -3.98 -15.26 1.81
C PHE A 81 -3.36 -14.05 1.12
N PHE A 82 -3.81 -13.75 -0.08
CA PHE A 82 -3.49 -12.50 -0.75
C PHE A 82 -4.44 -11.39 -0.30
N LEU A 83 -3.87 -10.23 -0.05
CA LEU A 83 -4.61 -8.99 0.24
C LEU A 83 -4.26 -7.98 -0.85
N VAL A 84 -5.28 -7.52 -1.58
CA VAL A 84 -5.12 -6.78 -2.83
C VAL A 84 -5.90 -5.48 -2.80
N ASP A 85 -5.25 -4.41 -3.21
CA ASP A 85 -5.89 -3.20 -3.69
C ASP A 85 -5.54 -3.05 -5.18
N PRO A 86 -6.51 -3.24 -6.07
CA PRO A 86 -6.25 -3.23 -7.52
C PRO A 86 -5.84 -1.87 -8.05
N LEU A 87 -6.33 -0.78 -7.41
CA LEU A 87 -6.00 0.60 -7.76
C LEU A 87 -6.18 1.51 -6.54
N ASP A 88 -5.16 1.57 -5.66
CA ASP A 88 -5.13 2.53 -4.55
C ASP A 88 -4.89 3.93 -5.10
N GLY A 89 -5.73 4.87 -4.66
CA GLY A 89 -5.68 6.25 -5.12
C GLY A 89 -6.58 6.51 -6.32
N THR A 90 -7.79 5.97 -6.36
CA THR A 90 -8.77 6.24 -7.44
C THR A 90 -9.05 7.73 -7.63
N LYS A 91 -8.98 8.53 -6.55
CA LYS A 91 -9.10 10.00 -6.63
C LYS A 91 -7.91 10.63 -7.36
N GLU A 92 -6.72 10.14 -7.12
CA GLU A 92 -5.47 10.54 -7.78
C GLU A 92 -5.48 10.13 -9.26
N PHE A 93 -6.01 8.94 -9.54
CA PHE A 93 -6.24 8.45 -10.90
C PHE A 93 -7.20 9.38 -11.68
N ILE A 94 -8.35 9.70 -11.09
CA ILE A 94 -9.35 10.59 -11.69
C ILE A 94 -8.79 12.00 -11.94
N LYS A 95 -8.00 12.52 -11.00
CA LYS A 95 -7.33 13.83 -11.12
C LYS A 95 -6.13 13.84 -12.06
N ARG A 96 -5.74 12.68 -12.60
CA ARG A 96 -4.61 12.52 -13.52
C ARG A 96 -3.27 13.05 -12.96
N ASN A 97 -3.01 12.87 -11.66
CA ASN A 97 -1.75 13.30 -11.03
C ASN A 97 -0.68 12.19 -10.99
N GLY A 98 -1.00 10.96 -11.39
CA GLY A 98 -0.08 9.82 -11.48
C GLY A 98 0.25 9.12 -10.17
N GLU A 99 -0.24 9.59 -9.03
CA GLU A 99 0.10 9.08 -7.70
C GLU A 99 -0.86 7.96 -7.25
N PHE A 100 -1.06 6.95 -8.06
CA PHE A 100 -1.89 5.77 -7.79
C PHE A 100 -1.08 4.48 -7.96
N THR A 101 -1.49 3.41 -7.27
CA THR A 101 -0.70 2.17 -7.19
C THR A 101 -1.55 0.92 -7.31
N VAL A 102 -0.93 -0.16 -7.79
CA VAL A 102 -1.38 -1.54 -7.63
C VAL A 102 -0.70 -2.12 -6.41
N ASN A 103 -1.47 -2.63 -5.45
CA ASN A 103 -0.97 -3.20 -4.21
C ASN A 103 -1.31 -4.68 -4.10
N ILE A 104 -0.30 -5.55 -4.00
CA ILE A 104 -0.47 -6.99 -3.82
C ILE A 104 0.37 -7.44 -2.63
N ALA A 105 -0.27 -7.92 -1.58
CA ALA A 105 0.38 -8.48 -0.40
C ALA A 105 0.09 -9.97 -0.24
N LEU A 106 1.04 -10.72 0.30
CA LEU A 106 0.81 -12.03 0.89
C LEU A 106 0.87 -11.89 2.40
N ILE A 107 -0.20 -12.30 3.06
CA ILE A 107 -0.31 -12.29 4.51
C ILE A 107 -0.12 -13.71 5.03
N HIS A 108 0.68 -13.86 6.08
CA HIS A 108 0.79 -15.07 6.88
C HIS A 108 0.25 -14.80 8.27
N LYS A 109 -0.86 -15.44 8.61
CA LYS A 109 -1.62 -15.13 9.82
C LYS A 109 -2.04 -13.66 9.82
N GLN A 110 -1.41 -12.82 10.64
CA GLN A 110 -1.71 -11.38 10.73
C GLN A 110 -0.55 -10.49 10.29
N SER A 111 0.48 -11.04 9.63
CA SER A 111 1.67 -10.29 9.23
C SER A 111 1.88 -10.35 7.73
N PRO A 112 2.20 -9.23 7.07
CA PRO A 112 2.58 -9.24 5.67
C PRO A 112 3.98 -9.87 5.53
N VAL A 113 4.12 -10.82 4.61
CA VAL A 113 5.36 -11.56 4.37
C VAL A 113 5.89 -11.42 2.95
N LEU A 114 5.09 -10.82 2.06
CA LEU A 114 5.47 -10.40 0.73
C LEU A 114 4.62 -9.18 0.37
N GLY A 115 5.19 -8.22 -0.31
CA GLY A 115 4.49 -7.04 -0.81
C GLY A 115 5.05 -6.56 -2.12
N VAL A 116 4.17 -6.18 -3.03
CA VAL A 116 4.48 -5.48 -4.27
C VAL A 116 3.59 -4.27 -4.38
N VAL A 117 4.19 -3.10 -4.56
CA VAL A 117 3.54 -1.82 -4.84
C VAL A 117 4.07 -1.31 -6.17
N TYR A 118 3.20 -1.15 -7.13
CA TYR A 118 3.56 -0.64 -8.45
C TYR A 118 2.79 0.64 -8.78
N ALA A 119 3.49 1.74 -9.02
CA ALA A 119 2.95 3.00 -9.50
C ALA A 119 3.16 3.11 -11.02
N PRO A 120 2.16 2.74 -11.85
CA PRO A 120 2.36 2.57 -13.28
C PRO A 120 2.66 3.89 -14.02
N ALA A 121 2.03 4.99 -13.61
CA ALA A 121 2.27 6.29 -14.22
C ALA A 121 3.66 6.87 -13.91
N LEU A 122 4.29 6.43 -12.81
CA LEU A 122 5.63 6.86 -12.37
C LEU A 122 6.71 5.83 -12.74
N ASN A 123 6.32 4.65 -13.24
CA ASN A 123 7.21 3.51 -13.49
C ASN A 123 8.06 3.15 -12.25
N LEU A 124 7.43 3.16 -11.07
CA LEU A 124 8.06 2.82 -9.81
C LEU A 124 7.53 1.48 -9.29
N MET A 125 8.43 0.54 -9.07
CA MET A 125 8.16 -0.78 -8.50
C MET A 125 8.83 -0.92 -7.15
N TYR A 126 8.06 -1.08 -6.09
CA TYR A 126 8.57 -1.47 -4.78
C TYR A 126 8.17 -2.91 -4.50
N SER A 127 9.09 -3.69 -3.96
CA SER A 127 8.84 -5.09 -3.67
C SER A 127 9.64 -5.56 -2.47
N ALA A 128 9.07 -6.49 -1.70
CA ALA A 128 9.75 -7.14 -0.59
C ALA A 128 9.22 -8.55 -0.36
N LYS A 129 10.10 -9.43 0.10
CA LYS A 129 9.73 -10.75 0.58
C LYS A 129 10.52 -11.04 1.84
N LYS A 130 9.85 -11.57 2.85
CA LYS A 130 10.40 -11.79 4.18
C LYS A 130 11.72 -12.57 4.14
N GLY A 131 12.78 -11.93 4.63
CA GLY A 131 14.14 -12.45 4.67
C GLY A 131 14.93 -12.28 3.37
N GLU A 132 14.35 -11.69 2.33
CA GLU A 132 15.04 -11.44 1.05
C GLU A 132 15.32 -9.93 0.84
N GLY A 133 14.85 -9.05 1.77
CA GLY A 133 15.02 -7.61 1.70
C GLY A 133 13.91 -6.90 0.95
N ALA A 134 14.01 -5.57 0.89
CA ALA A 134 13.10 -4.68 0.17
C ALA A 134 13.83 -3.98 -0.97
N PHE A 135 13.13 -3.69 -2.06
CA PHE A 135 13.71 -3.12 -3.27
C PHE A 135 12.82 -2.04 -3.87
N LYS A 136 13.45 -1.02 -4.47
CA LYS A 136 12.84 0.00 -5.34
C LYS A 136 13.48 -0.13 -6.72
N ASN A 137 12.75 -0.56 -7.74
CA ASN A 137 13.29 -0.80 -9.09
C ASN A 137 14.61 -1.60 -9.06
N ASP A 138 14.66 -2.70 -8.31
CA ASP A 138 15.83 -3.56 -8.12
C ASP A 138 16.99 -2.95 -7.27
N GLU A 139 16.85 -1.72 -6.76
CA GLU A 139 17.78 -1.11 -5.80
C GLU A 139 17.38 -1.49 -4.37
N LEU A 140 18.35 -2.01 -3.59
CA LEU A 140 18.12 -2.47 -2.22
C LEU A 140 17.78 -1.29 -1.29
N LEU A 141 16.76 -1.48 -0.45
CA LEU A 141 16.33 -0.50 0.53
C LEU A 141 16.84 -0.81 1.96
N PRO A 142 17.00 0.20 2.83
CA PRO A 142 16.80 1.62 2.55
C PRO A 142 17.93 2.21 1.69
N LEU A 143 17.63 3.27 0.96
CA LEU A 143 18.66 4.03 0.23
C LEU A 143 19.51 4.79 1.24
N ALA A 144 20.83 4.79 1.07
CA ALA A 144 21.75 5.54 1.94
C ALA A 144 21.74 7.04 1.61
N LEU A 145 20.62 7.72 1.86
CA LEU A 145 20.44 9.13 1.53
C LEU A 145 20.99 10.04 2.62
N ASN A 146 21.79 11.03 2.22
CA ASN A 146 22.13 12.14 3.11
C ASN A 146 20.99 13.16 3.14
N LYS A 147 20.45 13.44 4.33
CA LYS A 147 19.26 14.31 4.51
C LYS A 147 19.60 15.50 5.42
N ASP A 148 19.44 16.71 4.89
CA ASP A 148 19.61 17.94 5.65
C ASP A 148 18.35 18.33 6.42
N THR A 149 17.19 17.81 6.04
CA THR A 149 15.89 18.06 6.65
C THR A 149 15.28 16.78 7.21
N TYR A 150 14.35 16.92 8.16
CA TYR A 150 13.48 15.83 8.62
C TYR A 150 12.20 15.84 7.79
N LYS A 151 12.06 14.87 6.90
CA LYS A 151 10.97 14.80 5.93
C LYS A 151 9.77 14.06 6.48
N ILE A 152 8.65 14.74 6.55
CA ILE A 152 7.37 14.20 7.00
C ILE A 152 6.50 14.04 5.75
N VAL A 153 6.13 12.81 5.40
CA VAL A 153 5.20 12.60 4.29
C VAL A 153 3.76 12.57 4.79
N ALA A 154 2.87 13.30 4.11
CA ALA A 154 1.45 13.34 4.43
C ALA A 154 0.57 13.37 3.16
N SER A 155 -0.73 13.13 3.32
CA SER A 155 -1.69 13.23 2.22
C SER A 155 -2.09 14.67 1.97
N LYS A 156 -2.12 15.11 0.71
CA LYS A 156 -2.71 16.41 0.33
C LYS A 156 -4.22 16.44 0.55
N SER A 157 -4.87 15.32 0.21
CA SER A 157 -6.33 15.24 0.12
C SER A 157 -7.00 14.83 1.44
N HIS A 158 -6.25 14.27 2.41
CA HIS A 158 -6.78 13.67 3.63
C HIS A 158 -5.92 13.99 4.86
N MET A 159 -5.42 15.22 4.97
CA MET A 159 -4.75 15.67 6.19
C MET A 159 -5.82 16.04 7.22
N SER A 160 -5.98 15.19 8.23
CA SER A 160 -6.88 15.49 9.36
C SER A 160 -6.24 16.47 10.33
N ASP A 161 -7.07 17.10 11.17
CA ASP A 161 -6.59 18.02 12.22
C ASP A 161 -5.67 17.28 13.20
N GLU A 162 -5.96 16.01 13.51
CA GLU A 162 -5.12 15.17 14.38
C GLU A 162 -3.74 14.92 13.75
N THR A 163 -3.68 14.69 12.43
CA THR A 163 -2.40 14.54 11.73
C THR A 163 -1.59 15.83 11.75
N LYS A 164 -2.25 16.96 11.56
CA LYS A 164 -1.61 18.28 11.62
C LYS A 164 -1.09 18.57 13.02
N ASP A 165 -1.91 18.36 14.04
CA ASP A 165 -1.52 18.50 15.44
C ASP A 165 -0.32 17.62 15.81
N PHE A 166 -0.28 16.40 15.31
CA PHE A 166 0.86 15.50 15.51
C PHE A 166 2.14 16.08 14.89
N ILE A 167 2.06 16.56 13.65
CA ILE A 167 3.20 17.15 12.93
C ILE A 167 3.71 18.40 13.64
N ASP A 168 2.82 19.26 14.12
CA ASP A 168 3.17 20.49 14.79
C ASP A 168 3.90 20.22 16.13
N LYS A 169 3.45 19.20 16.87
CA LYS A 169 4.02 18.78 18.16
C LYS A 169 5.25 17.87 18.05
N LEU A 170 5.56 17.38 16.85
CA LEU A 170 6.71 16.49 16.66
C LEU A 170 8.02 17.27 16.88
N GLU A 171 8.81 16.88 17.87
CA GLU A 171 10.12 17.49 18.17
C GLU A 171 11.22 16.69 17.44
N VAL A 172 12.03 17.39 16.67
CA VAL A 172 13.16 16.83 15.91
C VAL A 172 14.29 17.87 15.80
N ASP A 173 15.53 17.39 15.77
CA ASP A 173 16.71 18.28 15.74
C ASP A 173 16.92 18.99 14.40
N LYS A 174 16.36 18.43 13.31
CA LYS A 174 16.47 18.99 11.96
C LYS A 174 15.26 19.84 11.61
N LYS A 175 15.43 20.73 10.65
CA LYS A 175 14.31 21.50 10.07
C LYS A 175 13.29 20.51 9.46
N LYS A 176 12.02 20.63 9.87
CA LYS A 176 10.93 19.85 9.28
C LYS A 176 10.65 20.29 7.85
N GLU A 177 10.48 19.32 6.98
CA GLU A 177 10.03 19.48 5.59
C GLU A 177 8.82 18.60 5.36
N LEU A 178 7.68 19.21 5.00
CA LEU A 178 6.47 18.47 4.68
C LEU A 178 6.47 18.16 3.19
N ILE A 179 6.44 16.87 2.85
CA ILE A 179 6.27 16.37 1.49
C ILE A 179 4.91 15.71 1.33
N SER A 180 4.38 15.74 0.12
CA SER A 180 3.07 15.18 -0.17
C SER A 180 3.16 14.11 -1.24
N MET A 181 2.44 13.01 -1.02
CA MET A 181 2.35 11.89 -1.97
C MET A 181 0.98 11.23 -1.85
N GLY A 182 0.48 10.66 -2.96
CA GLY A 182 -0.75 9.87 -3.01
C GLY A 182 -0.53 8.42 -2.57
N SER A 183 -1.62 7.69 -2.41
CA SER A 183 -1.71 6.23 -2.20
C SER A 183 -0.72 5.63 -1.20
N SER A 184 -0.40 4.34 -1.35
CA SER A 184 0.56 3.58 -0.56
C SER A 184 2.03 4.02 -0.76
N LEU A 185 2.30 4.89 -1.76
CA LEU A 185 3.63 5.47 -1.98
C LEU A 185 4.18 6.19 -0.76
N LYS A 186 3.32 6.70 0.14
CA LYS A 186 3.74 7.34 1.39
C LYS A 186 4.53 6.39 2.32
N LEU A 187 4.09 5.13 2.43
CA LEU A 187 4.83 4.10 3.16
C LEU A 187 6.14 3.75 2.43
N CYS A 188 6.09 3.68 1.10
CA CYS A 188 7.26 3.38 0.28
C CYS A 188 8.35 4.43 0.41
N LEU A 189 7.99 5.73 0.49
CA LEU A 189 8.95 6.81 0.73
C LEU A 189 9.64 6.68 2.09
N VAL A 190 8.92 6.22 3.13
CA VAL A 190 9.56 5.92 4.41
C VAL A 190 10.48 4.71 4.29
N ALA A 191 10.04 3.63 3.64
CA ALA A 191 10.85 2.43 3.44
C ALA A 191 12.17 2.73 2.69
N SER A 192 12.15 3.67 1.74
CA SER A 192 13.31 4.04 0.94
C SER A 192 14.21 5.11 1.55
N ASP A 193 13.91 5.61 2.74
CA ASP A 193 14.58 6.78 3.37
C ASP A 193 14.39 8.11 2.64
N GLU A 194 13.48 8.19 1.67
CA GLU A 194 13.10 9.45 1.02
C GLU A 194 12.22 10.31 1.94
N ALA A 195 11.58 9.69 2.94
CA ALA A 195 10.91 10.35 4.07
C ALA A 195 11.35 9.71 5.40
N ASP A 196 11.24 10.45 6.49
CA ASP A 196 11.62 9.97 7.82
C ASP A 196 10.42 9.41 8.57
N ILE A 197 9.23 9.96 8.34
CA ILE A 197 8.02 9.57 9.06
C ILE A 197 6.76 9.78 8.21
N TYR A 198 5.78 8.89 8.36
CA TYR A 198 4.44 9.02 7.82
C TYR A 198 3.40 8.84 8.93
N PRO A 199 2.84 9.92 9.50
CA PRO A 199 1.67 9.86 10.37
C PRO A 199 0.39 9.73 9.55
N ARG A 200 -0.45 8.75 9.89
CA ARG A 200 -1.78 8.56 9.29
C ARG A 200 -2.85 8.47 10.37
N LEU A 201 -3.35 9.64 10.79
CA LEU A 201 -4.41 9.78 11.79
C LEU A 201 -5.75 10.06 11.10
N ALA A 202 -6.04 9.24 10.07
CA ALA A 202 -7.27 9.26 9.30
C ALA A 202 -7.56 7.85 8.78
N PRO A 203 -8.82 7.51 8.45
CA PRO A 203 -9.20 6.17 8.04
C PRO A 203 -8.43 5.65 6.82
N THR A 204 -8.06 4.37 6.87
CA THR A 204 -7.58 3.56 5.75
C THR A 204 -8.03 2.11 5.96
N MET A 205 -8.01 1.32 4.89
CA MET A 205 -8.30 -0.10 4.95
C MET A 205 -7.02 -0.93 4.95
N GLU A 206 -7.12 -2.21 5.31
CA GLU A 206 -5.96 -3.10 5.35
C GLU A 206 -5.26 -3.25 4.00
N TRP A 207 -6.01 -3.26 2.89
CA TRP A 207 -5.46 -3.39 1.54
C TRP A 207 -4.67 -2.15 1.08
N ASP A 208 -4.98 -0.94 1.61
CA ASP A 208 -4.22 0.29 1.33
C ASP A 208 -2.78 0.22 1.89
N THR A 209 -2.52 -0.65 2.86
CA THR A 209 -1.26 -0.62 3.62
C THR A 209 -0.45 -1.90 3.54
N ALA A 210 -1.08 -3.06 3.41
CA ALA A 210 -0.43 -4.36 3.62
C ALA A 210 0.79 -4.60 2.71
N ALA A 211 0.69 -4.27 1.43
CA ALA A 211 1.79 -4.45 0.48
C ALA A 211 2.99 -3.55 0.83
N ALA A 212 2.71 -2.28 1.09
CA ALA A 212 3.73 -1.31 1.47
C ALA A 212 4.32 -1.59 2.87
N ASP A 213 3.53 -2.12 3.81
CA ASP A 213 4.01 -2.50 5.15
C ASP A 213 4.97 -3.70 5.10
N ALA A 214 4.80 -4.64 4.15
CA ALA A 214 5.80 -5.68 3.90
C ALA A 214 7.15 -5.06 3.49
N ILE A 215 7.11 -4.04 2.64
CA ILE A 215 8.30 -3.32 2.16
C ILE A 215 8.95 -2.54 3.32
N VAL A 216 8.15 -1.84 4.11
CA VAL A 216 8.60 -1.10 5.31
C VAL A 216 9.34 -2.04 6.28
N ARG A 217 8.76 -3.21 6.58
CA ARG A 217 9.36 -4.19 7.52
C ARG A 217 10.67 -4.75 7.01
N GLU A 218 10.76 -5.10 5.75
CA GLU A 218 12.00 -5.62 5.15
C GLU A 218 13.06 -4.53 4.96
N ALA A 219 12.67 -3.25 4.87
CA ALA A 219 13.56 -2.09 4.94
C ALA A 219 13.99 -1.74 6.37
N LYS A 220 13.71 -2.60 7.38
CA LYS A 220 14.06 -2.43 8.79
C LYS A 220 13.36 -1.27 9.48
N LYS A 221 12.18 -0.92 9.00
CA LYS A 221 11.26 0.06 9.59
C LYS A 221 9.96 -0.61 10.01
N MET A 222 9.01 0.14 10.56
CA MET A 222 7.78 -0.44 11.06
C MET A 222 6.61 0.53 10.95
N SER A 223 5.44 -0.01 10.67
CA SER A 223 4.16 0.67 10.80
C SER A 223 3.56 0.34 12.16
N TYR A 224 3.42 1.33 13.02
CA TYR A 224 2.90 1.17 14.38
C TYR A 224 1.50 1.73 14.51
N ASP A 225 0.60 0.97 15.14
CA ASP A 225 -0.65 1.50 15.68
C ASP A 225 -0.34 2.72 16.57
N PHE A 226 -1.01 3.82 16.32
CA PHE A 226 -0.73 5.10 16.98
C PHE A 226 -0.95 5.05 18.49
N TYR A 227 -1.94 4.30 18.96
CA TYR A 227 -2.30 4.21 20.38
C TYR A 227 -1.53 3.10 21.10
N SER A 228 -1.56 1.89 20.57
CA SER A 228 -0.95 0.73 21.23
C SER A 228 0.56 0.64 21.05
N LYS A 229 1.13 1.35 20.10
CA LYS A 229 2.56 1.29 19.69
C LYS A 229 3.02 -0.10 19.25
N LYS A 230 2.07 -0.97 18.91
CA LYS A 230 2.36 -2.30 18.37
C LYS A 230 2.35 -2.27 16.84
N PRO A 231 3.07 -3.19 16.17
CA PRO A 231 3.00 -3.32 14.72
C PRO A 231 1.57 -3.51 14.21
N LEU A 232 1.25 -2.95 13.04
CA LEU A 232 -0.04 -3.17 12.40
C LEU A 232 -0.26 -4.67 12.17
N LEU A 233 -1.52 -5.09 12.32
CA LEU A 233 -2.00 -6.44 12.09
C LEU A 233 -3.04 -6.45 10.99
N TYR A 234 -3.12 -7.55 10.27
CA TYR A 234 -3.99 -7.79 9.12
C TYR A 234 -4.92 -8.96 9.37
N ASN A 235 -6.00 -9.06 8.61
CA ASN A 235 -7.08 -10.03 8.82
C ASN A 235 -7.83 -9.82 10.15
N LYS A 236 -8.03 -8.57 10.52
CA LYS A 236 -8.86 -8.23 11.68
C LYS A 236 -10.34 -8.43 11.34
N GLU A 237 -11.21 -8.56 12.34
CA GLU A 237 -12.65 -8.58 12.14
C GLU A 237 -13.13 -7.33 11.37
N ASN A 238 -12.74 -6.16 11.85
CA ASN A 238 -12.88 -4.92 11.11
C ASN A 238 -11.62 -4.67 10.27
N LEU A 239 -11.77 -4.65 8.95
CA LEU A 239 -10.68 -4.43 8.00
C LEU A 239 -10.15 -2.98 7.96
N LYS A 240 -10.76 -2.09 8.73
CA LYS A 240 -10.26 -0.73 8.91
C LYS A 240 -8.99 -0.73 9.76
N ASN A 241 -7.97 0.02 9.32
CA ASN A 241 -6.77 0.21 10.11
C ASN A 241 -7.04 1.12 11.32
N PRO A 242 -6.36 0.90 12.46
CA PRO A 242 -6.22 1.94 13.47
C PRO A 242 -5.47 3.14 12.87
N TYR A 243 -5.47 4.26 13.56
CA TYR A 243 -4.51 5.33 13.26
C TYR A 243 -3.10 4.79 13.45
N PHE A 244 -2.17 5.19 12.58
CA PHE A 244 -0.81 4.63 12.61
C PHE A 244 0.26 5.65 12.25
N VAL A 245 1.50 5.30 12.59
CA VAL A 245 2.71 6.05 12.23
C VAL A 245 3.74 5.07 11.68
N VAL A 246 4.42 5.46 10.61
CA VAL A 246 5.48 4.67 9.96
C VAL A 246 6.82 5.39 10.13
N TYR A 247 7.84 4.71 10.66
CA TYR A 247 9.21 5.21 10.81
C TYR A 247 10.24 4.10 10.98
#